data_1eb6849e81b7d2f824970e9f18895353
#
_entry.id   1eb6849e81b7d2f824970e9f18895353
#
_cell.length_a   1.000
_cell.length_b   1.000
_cell.length_c   1.000
_cell.angle_alpha   90.00
_cell.angle_beta   90.00
_cell.angle_gamma   90.00
#
_symmetry.space_group_name_H-M   'P 1'
#
loop_
_entity.id
_entity.type
_entity.pdbx_description
1 polymer ?
#
loop_
_entity_poly.entity_id
_entity_poly.type
_entity_poly.pdbx_seq_one_letter_code
_entity_poly.pdbx_strand_id
1 'polypeptide(L)'
;MIAPLAELELRLSKLPGFGRRSAARAALALVREPGRLLEPLMAALRDAKDGVRCCSRCGAFTTADRDPCVTCTDATRDGALLCVVEEPADILPLEASGVFRGRYHTLGGKLVPARRQGPEKLRFA
;
A
#
# COMPACT_ATOMS: atom_id res chain seq x y z
N MET A 1 30.62 12.71 -2.21
CA MET A 1 29.17 12.96 -2.39
C MET A 1 28.66 13.84 -1.27
N ILE A 2 27.82 14.82 -1.58
CA ILE A 2 27.27 15.71 -0.57
C ILE A 2 26.18 14.99 0.24
N ALA A 3 26.05 15.35 1.51
CA ALA A 3 25.19 14.64 2.46
C ALA A 3 23.72 14.51 2.05
N PRO A 4 23.03 15.57 1.56
CA PRO A 4 21.63 15.42 1.16
C PRO A 4 21.44 14.44 0.01
N LEU A 5 22.36 14.38 -0.94
CA LEU A 5 22.27 13.45 -2.04
C LEU A 5 22.53 12.01 -1.58
N ALA A 6 23.51 11.83 -0.70
CA ALA A 6 23.81 10.52 -0.12
C ALA A 6 22.63 9.96 0.69
N GLU A 7 21.96 10.82 1.45
CA GLU A 7 20.79 10.42 2.23
C GLU A 7 19.61 10.03 1.32
N LEU A 8 19.37 10.80 0.27
CA LEU A 8 18.33 10.48 -0.71
C LEU A 8 18.59 9.12 -1.36
N GLU A 9 19.83 8.89 -1.79
CA GLU A 9 20.24 7.64 -2.40
C GLU A 9 20.05 6.46 -1.42
N LEU A 10 20.44 6.65 -0.16
CA LEU A 10 20.27 5.62 0.86
C LEU A 10 18.79 5.27 1.06
N ARG A 11 17.92 6.28 1.17
CA ARG A 11 16.50 6.04 1.37
C ARG A 11 15.86 5.33 0.19
N LEU A 12 16.21 5.71 -1.03
CA LEU A 12 15.71 5.03 -2.21
C LEU A 12 16.17 3.58 -2.27
N SER A 13 17.40 3.28 -1.83
CA SER A 13 17.95 1.92 -1.83
C SER A 13 17.20 0.99 -0.87
N LYS A 14 16.43 1.53 0.09
CA LYS A 14 15.63 0.73 1.02
C LYS A 14 14.30 0.30 0.45
N LEU A 15 13.90 0.84 -0.69
CA LEU A 15 12.65 0.48 -1.33
C LEU A 15 12.78 -0.85 -2.08
N PRO A 16 11.71 -1.68 -2.09
CA PRO A 16 11.72 -2.92 -2.86
C PRO A 16 11.99 -2.65 -4.35
N GLY A 17 12.83 -3.48 -4.95
CA GLY A 17 13.17 -3.34 -6.35
C GLY A 17 14.29 -2.36 -6.66
N PHE A 18 14.74 -1.57 -5.65
CA PHE A 18 15.86 -0.65 -5.83
C PHE A 18 17.16 -1.28 -5.32
N GLY A 19 18.12 -1.50 -6.24
CA GLY A 19 19.49 -1.78 -5.87
C GLY A 19 20.26 -0.48 -5.70
N ARG A 20 21.53 -0.59 -5.34
CA ARG A 20 22.38 0.61 -5.14
C ARG A 20 22.49 1.44 -6.41
N ARG A 21 22.64 0.80 -7.58
CA ARG A 21 22.78 1.48 -8.86
C ARG A 21 21.49 2.19 -9.26
N SER A 22 20.35 1.53 -9.11
CA SER A 22 19.05 2.14 -9.42
C SER A 22 18.76 3.31 -8.50
N ALA A 23 19.06 3.18 -7.21
CA ALA A 23 18.88 4.26 -6.24
C ALA A 23 19.74 5.48 -6.60
N ALA A 24 21.00 5.26 -6.98
CA ALA A 24 21.91 6.34 -7.39
C ALA A 24 21.37 7.06 -8.62
N ARG A 25 20.92 6.32 -9.62
CA ARG A 25 20.39 6.90 -10.85
C ARG A 25 19.10 7.67 -10.59
N ALA A 26 18.22 7.13 -9.78
CA ALA A 26 16.97 7.80 -9.42
C ALA A 26 17.22 9.08 -8.64
N ALA A 27 18.13 9.06 -7.66
CA ALA A 27 18.49 10.23 -6.88
C ALA A 27 19.01 11.37 -7.78
N LEU A 28 19.91 11.04 -8.71
CA LEU A 28 20.43 12.02 -9.65
C LEU A 28 19.34 12.59 -10.55
N ALA A 29 18.46 11.77 -11.08
CA ALA A 29 17.38 12.22 -11.93
C ALA A 29 16.45 13.18 -11.18
N LEU A 30 16.12 12.89 -9.94
CA LEU A 30 15.24 13.72 -9.11
C LEU A 30 15.83 15.10 -8.87
N VAL A 31 17.11 15.19 -8.51
CA VAL A 31 17.74 16.48 -8.21
C VAL A 31 18.06 17.28 -9.47
N ARG A 32 18.23 16.61 -10.61
CA ARG A 32 18.49 17.30 -11.89
C ARG A 32 17.22 17.88 -12.51
N GLU A 33 16.07 17.30 -12.22
CA GLU A 33 14.79 17.75 -12.77
C GLU A 33 13.75 17.95 -11.65
N PRO A 34 13.99 18.90 -10.75
CA PRO A 34 13.12 19.05 -9.58
C PRO A 34 11.66 19.37 -9.93
N GLY A 35 11.42 20.18 -10.95
CA GLY A 35 10.06 20.56 -11.34
C GLY A 35 9.29 19.42 -12.00
N ARG A 36 9.97 18.58 -12.76
CA ARG A 36 9.32 17.47 -13.46
C ARG A 36 9.21 16.22 -12.62
N LEU A 37 10.21 15.92 -11.79
CA LEU A 37 10.28 14.65 -11.07
C LEU A 37 10.18 14.80 -9.56
N LEU A 38 10.98 15.68 -8.95
CA LEU A 38 11.10 15.74 -7.50
C LEU A 38 9.86 16.33 -6.84
N GLU A 39 9.42 17.49 -7.26
CA GLU A 39 8.27 18.17 -6.63
C GLU A 39 6.98 17.36 -6.76
N PRO A 40 6.63 16.83 -7.94
CA PRO A 40 5.45 15.97 -8.05
C PRO A 40 5.55 14.71 -7.20
N LEU A 41 6.75 14.13 -7.08
CA LEU A 41 6.95 12.94 -6.24
C LEU A 41 6.76 13.26 -4.77
N MET A 42 7.34 14.39 -4.30
CA MET A 42 7.17 14.82 -2.91
C MET A 42 5.71 15.03 -2.57
N ALA A 43 4.95 15.68 -3.45
CA ALA A 43 3.52 15.90 -3.26
C ALA A 43 2.75 14.55 -3.20
N ALA A 44 3.05 13.63 -4.12
CA ALA A 44 2.41 12.33 -4.17
C ALA A 44 2.72 11.49 -2.92
N LEU A 45 3.96 11.53 -2.44
CA LEU A 45 4.36 10.84 -1.22
C LEU A 45 3.60 11.38 0.00
N ARG A 46 3.47 12.69 0.11
CA ARG A 46 2.73 13.32 1.20
C ARG A 46 1.26 12.95 1.14
N ASP A 47 0.65 13.04 -0.04
CA ASP A 47 -0.76 12.71 -0.24
C ASP A 47 -1.04 11.24 0.12
N ALA A 48 -0.16 10.33 -0.27
CA ALA A 48 -0.30 8.92 0.08
C ALA A 48 -0.17 8.70 1.58
N LYS A 49 0.81 9.35 2.21
CA LYS A 49 1.02 9.24 3.65
C LYS A 49 -0.19 9.72 4.44
N ASP A 50 -0.75 10.87 4.06
CA ASP A 50 -1.83 11.50 4.80
C ASP A 50 -3.21 10.97 4.41
N GLY A 51 -3.37 10.49 3.18
CA GLY A 51 -4.67 10.15 2.62
C GLY A 51 -5.03 8.68 2.58
N VAL A 52 -4.03 7.79 2.43
CA VAL A 52 -4.31 6.36 2.34
C VAL A 52 -4.49 5.77 3.74
N ARG A 53 -5.58 5.02 3.90
CA ARG A 53 -5.86 4.29 5.14
C ARG A 53 -6.50 2.95 4.80
N CYS A 54 -6.63 2.08 5.79
CA CYS A 54 -7.35 0.83 5.63
C CYS A 54 -8.83 1.04 5.89
N CYS A 55 -9.66 0.42 5.07
CA CYS A 55 -11.11 0.44 5.25
C CYS A 55 -11.46 -0.09 6.66
N SER A 56 -12.27 0.66 7.39
CA SER A 56 -12.68 0.28 8.74
C SER A 56 -13.47 -1.02 8.77
N ARG A 57 -14.08 -1.39 7.66
CA ARG A 57 -14.91 -2.59 7.54
C ARG A 57 -14.14 -3.81 7.05
N CYS A 58 -13.46 -3.72 5.89
CA CYS A 58 -12.79 -4.87 5.29
C CYS A 58 -11.27 -4.85 5.37
N GLY A 59 -10.66 -3.70 5.67
CA GLY A 59 -9.21 -3.55 5.76
C GLY A 59 -8.50 -3.26 4.44
N ALA A 60 -9.23 -3.14 3.33
CA ALA A 60 -8.65 -2.75 2.04
C ALA A 60 -8.13 -1.32 2.08
N PHE A 61 -7.23 -0.97 1.16
CA PHE A 61 -6.79 0.41 1.03
C PHE A 61 -7.94 1.31 0.59
N THR A 62 -8.10 2.43 1.25
CA THR A 62 -9.10 3.43 0.94
C THR A 62 -8.63 4.80 1.42
N THR A 63 -9.52 5.79 1.38
CA THR A 63 -9.28 7.12 1.92
C THR A 63 -10.33 7.45 2.97
N ALA A 64 -10.09 8.49 3.79
CA ALA A 64 -11.00 8.84 4.88
C ALA A 64 -12.41 9.22 4.38
N ASP A 65 -12.50 9.86 3.20
CA ASP A 65 -13.76 10.26 2.59
C ASP A 65 -14.50 9.10 1.91
N ARG A 66 -13.85 7.94 1.77
CA ARG A 66 -14.43 6.73 1.19
C ARG A 66 -14.31 5.54 2.14
N ASP A 67 -14.65 5.73 3.38
CA ASP A 67 -14.66 4.68 4.39
C ASP A 67 -16.09 4.51 4.93
N PRO A 68 -16.74 3.35 4.74
CA PRO A 68 -16.26 2.11 4.13
C PRO A 68 -15.91 2.24 2.64
N CYS A 69 -15.01 1.36 2.18
CA CYS A 69 -14.47 1.44 0.83
C CYS A 69 -15.49 1.13 -0.27
N VAL A 70 -15.09 1.33 -1.52
CA VAL A 70 -15.94 1.13 -2.70
C VAL A 70 -16.53 -0.28 -2.75
N THR A 71 -15.73 -1.31 -2.45
CA THR A 71 -16.22 -2.69 -2.49
C THR A 71 -17.23 -2.98 -1.38
N CYS A 72 -17.03 -2.40 -0.19
CA CYS A 72 -17.97 -2.58 0.93
C CYS A 72 -19.31 -1.89 0.71
N THR A 73 -19.32 -0.82 -0.06
CA THR A 73 -20.53 -0.04 -0.34
C THR A 73 -21.17 -0.36 -1.68
N ASP A 74 -20.59 -1.28 -2.46
CA ASP A 74 -21.10 -1.69 -3.75
C ASP A 74 -22.25 -2.69 -3.56
N ALA A 75 -23.48 -2.21 -3.80
CA ALA A 75 -24.69 -3.02 -3.63
C ALA A 75 -24.81 -4.16 -4.66
N THR A 76 -24.05 -4.11 -5.76
CA THR A 76 -24.09 -5.15 -6.79
C THR A 76 -23.30 -6.41 -6.40
N ARG A 77 -22.53 -6.36 -5.32
CA ARG A 77 -21.73 -7.49 -4.85
C ARG A 77 -22.54 -8.46 -4.02
N ASP A 78 -22.15 -9.74 -4.08
CA ASP A 78 -22.79 -10.79 -3.31
C ASP A 78 -22.24 -10.78 -1.86
N GLY A 79 -23.07 -10.32 -0.93
CA GLY A 79 -22.70 -10.25 0.48
C GLY A 79 -22.56 -11.61 1.17
N ALA A 80 -22.99 -12.70 0.51
CA ALA A 80 -22.84 -14.04 1.05
C ALA A 80 -21.47 -14.67 0.75
N LEU A 81 -20.70 -14.05 -0.15
CA LEU A 81 -19.36 -14.51 -0.52
C LEU A 81 -18.32 -13.65 0.18
N LEU A 82 -17.42 -14.29 0.90
CA LEU A 82 -16.34 -13.61 1.62
C LEU A 82 -14.99 -14.20 1.20
N CYS A 83 -14.08 -13.33 0.76
CA CYS A 83 -12.70 -13.70 0.49
C CYS A 83 -11.81 -13.11 1.58
N VAL A 84 -11.15 -13.98 2.33
CA VAL A 84 -10.24 -13.57 3.39
C VAL A 84 -8.84 -13.52 2.82
N VAL A 85 -8.19 -12.36 2.99
CA VAL A 85 -6.81 -12.14 2.53
C VAL A 85 -5.92 -11.74 3.71
N GLU A 86 -4.62 -11.93 3.56
CA GLU A 86 -3.66 -11.57 4.61
C GLU A 86 -3.40 -10.07 4.65
N GLU A 87 -3.16 -9.47 3.49
CA GLU A 87 -2.76 -8.07 3.37
C GLU A 87 -3.68 -7.30 2.41
N PRO A 88 -3.86 -5.98 2.60
CA PRO A 88 -4.67 -5.18 1.69
C PRO A 88 -4.21 -5.27 0.23
N ALA A 89 -2.91 -5.36 0.00
CA ALA A 89 -2.36 -5.46 -1.35
C ALA A 89 -2.80 -6.72 -2.10
N ASP A 90 -3.20 -7.78 -1.38
CA ASP A 90 -3.65 -9.03 -1.99
C ASP A 90 -4.97 -8.86 -2.75
N ILE A 91 -5.74 -7.83 -2.40
CA ILE A 91 -7.02 -7.53 -3.05
C ILE A 91 -6.81 -6.98 -4.46
N LEU A 92 -5.72 -6.24 -4.68
CA LEU A 92 -5.48 -5.55 -5.94
C LEU A 92 -5.52 -6.46 -7.17
N PRO A 93 -4.74 -7.58 -7.21
CA PRO A 93 -4.82 -8.47 -8.37
C PRO A 93 -6.17 -9.18 -8.48
N LEU A 94 -6.83 -9.47 -7.37
CA LEU A 94 -8.15 -10.12 -7.39
C LEU A 94 -9.20 -9.21 -8.01
N GLU A 95 -9.18 -7.91 -7.64
CA GLU A 95 -10.10 -6.95 -8.23
C GLU A 95 -9.77 -6.64 -9.69
N ALA A 96 -8.49 -6.62 -10.04
CA ALA A 96 -8.07 -6.40 -11.42
C ALA A 96 -8.58 -7.49 -12.35
N SER A 97 -8.73 -8.73 -11.87
CA SER A 97 -9.26 -9.83 -12.68
C SER A 97 -10.77 -9.69 -12.96
N GLY A 98 -11.50 -8.98 -12.10
CA GLY A 98 -12.94 -8.79 -12.23
C GLY A 98 -13.80 -10.03 -12.01
N VAL A 99 -13.19 -11.14 -11.60
CA VAL A 99 -13.90 -12.42 -11.46
C VAL A 99 -14.65 -12.52 -10.13
N PHE A 100 -14.04 -12.05 -9.04
CA PHE A 100 -14.68 -12.14 -7.72
C PHE A 100 -15.62 -10.96 -7.49
N ARG A 101 -16.87 -11.26 -7.15
CA ARG A 101 -17.91 -10.26 -6.93
C ARG A 101 -18.49 -10.28 -5.53
N GLY A 102 -17.76 -10.83 -4.59
CA GLY A 102 -18.14 -10.87 -3.18
C GLY A 102 -17.49 -9.74 -2.37
N ARG A 103 -17.37 -9.98 -1.08
CA ARG A 103 -16.76 -9.06 -0.12
C ARG A 103 -15.39 -9.57 0.32
N TYR A 104 -14.59 -8.67 0.87
CA TYR A 104 -13.26 -9.01 1.38
C TYR A 104 -13.17 -8.82 2.88
N HIS A 105 -12.23 -9.53 3.48
CA HIS A 105 -11.80 -9.28 4.84
C HIS A 105 -10.28 -9.46 4.91
N THR A 106 -9.60 -8.43 5.38
CA THR A 106 -8.14 -8.42 5.49
C THR A 106 -7.72 -8.67 6.93
N LEU A 107 -6.89 -9.70 7.12
CA LEU A 107 -6.39 -10.06 8.45
C LEU A 107 -5.32 -9.09 8.95
N GLY A 108 -4.55 -8.49 8.05
CA GLY A 108 -3.47 -7.56 8.40
C GLY A 108 -2.13 -8.24 8.60
N GLY A 109 -1.99 -9.49 8.16
CA GLY A 109 -0.76 -10.24 8.25
C GLY A 109 -0.98 -11.73 8.29
N LYS A 110 0.10 -12.49 8.37
CA LYS A 110 0.08 -13.95 8.47
C LYS A 110 0.13 -14.40 9.91
N LEU A 111 -0.46 -15.55 10.18
CA LEU A 111 -0.23 -16.26 11.43
C LEU A 111 1.17 -16.88 11.37
N VAL A 112 2.13 -16.30 12.10
CA VAL A 112 3.51 -16.79 12.14
C VAL A 112 3.93 -16.93 13.60
N PRO A 113 3.70 -18.11 14.23
CA PRO A 113 4.02 -18.31 15.64
C PRO A 113 5.49 -18.00 16.00
N ALA A 114 6.42 -18.33 15.11
CA ALA A 114 7.85 -18.06 15.32
C ALA A 114 8.18 -16.57 15.45
N ARG A 115 7.33 -15.69 14.89
CA ARG A 115 7.48 -14.23 14.96
C ARG A 115 6.51 -13.62 15.96
N ARG A 116 5.88 -14.43 16.78
CA ARG A 116 4.86 -14.00 17.74
C ARG A 116 3.71 -13.25 17.07
N GLN A 117 3.42 -13.60 15.82
CA GLN A 117 2.31 -13.02 15.07
C GLN A 117 1.12 -13.95 15.16
N GLY A 118 0.44 -13.89 16.29
CA GLY A 118 -0.73 -14.70 16.56
C GLY A 118 -2.04 -13.99 16.21
N PRO A 119 -3.19 -14.64 16.47
CA PRO A 119 -4.51 -14.11 16.14
C PRO A 119 -4.81 -12.73 16.74
N GLU A 120 -4.25 -12.43 17.90
CA GLU A 120 -4.49 -11.16 18.61
C GLU A 120 -3.96 -9.94 17.88
N LYS A 121 -3.03 -10.14 16.96
CA LYS A 121 -2.45 -9.05 16.14
C LYS A 121 -3.11 -8.91 14.79
N LEU A 122 -4.12 -9.75 14.51
CA LEU A 122 -4.81 -9.79 13.23
C LEU A 122 -6.26 -9.37 13.39
N ARG A 123 -6.89 -9.05 12.26
CA ARG A 123 -8.29 -8.62 12.22
C ARG A 123 -9.21 -9.83 11.98
N PHE A 124 -9.79 -10.38 13.01
CA PHE A 124 -10.74 -11.50 12.89
C PHE A 124 -12.20 -11.09 13.09
N ALA A 125 -12.45 -9.83 13.43
CA ALA A 125 -13.82 -9.39 13.71
C ALA A 125 -14.60 -9.01 12.45
#